data_dbfbdf4ce166ed89f7b0080366dd0995
#
_entry.id   dbfbdf4ce166ed89f7b0080366dd0995
#
_cell.length_a   1.000
_cell.length_b   1.000
_cell.length_c   1.000
_cell.angle_alpha   90.00
_cell.angle_beta   90.00
_cell.angle_gamma   90.00
#
_symmetry.space_group_name_H-M   'P 1'
#
loop_
_entity.id
_entity.type
_entity.pdbx_description
1 polymer ?
#
loop_
_entity_poly.entity_id
_entity_poly.type
_entity_poly.pdbx_seq_one_letter_code
_entity_poly.pdbx_strand_id
1 'polypeptide(L)'
;MPSLNSSLNMGQRALSMNQRAMHTSGHNIANQQTEGFSRQQVTTQSAPADPLGLGRGAEAQPTTRVFDHFIQKKILQENPRTGVFHTREDYLNKIEMLLNELEGNGLNQAMNDYWNAWSQLSSQPESDAARSQLREVGDVLARRFRELHGRFTELRQEINGRLQQTINQINELGLKITEFNRQILTYESGQRNANDLRDARDHAIEELSKLVDVNSYEDRNGNVTVIIGRDWTLVQSRNFFPLEASMKGGETGMMSIDGVASHDSRRDLTQIFREGEMTELLRMRDETIVDYMHQIDELAFSIAGEVNRLHATGTGLNSAVDMMKSTFGLRHQSMNEPLPFIRDGIFQLHLVDRDNEILETYEVEIQAGADTLPDIVSRINLTVNDPQLLNASLEEDGSMILQSGDNRRFIFGEDQTGVTQVLGLNGFFETLKGAEDIRLSDTIQKQPNHISSGRDLIPGDNRTALEIAKLPTKPIMRDGTMTFGEFFSSIITDLGLKVRRNQSEMKQQDNMIQQFKEIRSSISSVNMDEELTNMVQYQKAYEAVSYTHLTLPTILRV
;
A
#
# COMPACT_ATOMS: atom_id res chain seq x y z
N MET A 1 20.58 -2.30 -78.03
CA MET A 1 20.35 -1.00 -77.34
C MET A 1 19.12 -1.15 -76.43
N PRO A 2 19.15 -0.68 -75.24
CA PRO A 2 17.93 -0.66 -74.41
C PRO A 2 16.86 0.17 -75.15
N SER A 3 15.64 -0.32 -75.21
CA SER A 3 14.53 0.43 -75.82
C SER A 3 14.34 1.75 -75.10
N LEU A 4 13.98 2.84 -75.84
CA LEU A 4 13.69 4.15 -75.26
C LEU A 4 12.71 4.04 -74.07
N ASN A 5 11.73 3.16 -74.18
CA ASN A 5 10.76 2.84 -73.10
C ASN A 5 11.42 2.25 -71.83
N SER A 6 12.48 1.42 -71.96
CA SER A 6 13.24 0.88 -70.85
C SER A 6 13.99 1.96 -70.09
N SER A 7 14.64 2.90 -70.82
CA SER A 7 15.31 4.05 -70.18
C SER A 7 14.36 5.03 -69.52
N LEU A 8 13.22 5.30 -70.17
CA LEU A 8 12.14 6.13 -69.56
C LEU A 8 11.58 5.52 -68.30
N ASN A 9 11.27 4.23 -68.29
CA ASN A 9 10.79 3.52 -67.09
C ASN A 9 11.82 3.51 -65.95
N MET A 10 13.12 3.39 -66.29
CA MET A 10 14.21 3.46 -65.30
C MET A 10 14.29 4.86 -64.66
N GLY A 11 14.22 5.91 -65.52
CA GLY A 11 14.16 7.31 -65.02
C GLY A 11 12.97 7.59 -64.14
N GLN A 12 11.77 7.14 -64.54
CA GLN A 12 10.55 7.30 -63.73
C GLN A 12 10.66 6.62 -62.35
N ARG A 13 11.22 5.41 -62.30
CA ARG A 13 11.46 4.70 -61.02
C ARG A 13 12.45 5.47 -60.15
N ALA A 14 13.55 5.95 -60.69
CA ALA A 14 14.54 6.73 -59.96
C ALA A 14 13.97 8.06 -59.43
N LEU A 15 13.13 8.76 -60.21
CA LEU A 15 12.43 9.98 -59.78
C LEU A 15 11.49 9.67 -58.58
N SER A 16 10.65 8.63 -58.74
CA SER A 16 9.73 8.21 -57.67
C SER A 16 10.46 7.79 -56.40
N MET A 17 11.61 7.10 -56.53
CA MET A 17 12.47 6.70 -55.41
C MET A 17 13.02 7.92 -54.68
N ASN A 18 13.64 8.87 -55.38
CA ASN A 18 14.21 10.08 -54.78
C ASN A 18 13.14 10.97 -54.13
N GLN A 19 11.96 11.07 -54.76
CA GLN A 19 10.83 11.81 -54.20
C GLN A 19 10.36 11.18 -52.89
N ARG A 20 10.23 9.85 -52.84
CA ARG A 20 9.87 9.12 -51.62
C ARG A 20 10.91 9.31 -50.52
N ALA A 21 12.22 9.24 -50.87
CA ALA A 21 13.30 9.44 -49.92
C ALA A 21 13.30 10.87 -49.34
N MET A 22 13.12 11.91 -50.17
CA MET A 22 12.97 13.29 -49.70
C MET A 22 11.78 13.45 -48.76
N HIS A 23 10.63 12.85 -49.13
CA HIS A 23 9.45 12.89 -48.28
C HIS A 23 9.69 12.22 -46.94
N THR A 24 10.39 11.07 -46.92
CA THR A 24 10.73 10.35 -45.66
C THR A 24 11.69 11.17 -44.81
N SER A 25 12.76 11.80 -45.39
CA SER A 25 13.63 12.68 -44.61
C SER A 25 12.89 13.91 -44.07
N GLY A 26 12.00 14.51 -44.86
CA GLY A 26 11.14 15.61 -44.36
C GLY A 26 10.19 15.18 -43.23
N HIS A 27 9.65 13.97 -43.32
CA HIS A 27 8.81 13.38 -42.27
C HIS A 27 9.63 13.11 -41.00
N ASN A 28 10.84 12.57 -41.11
CA ASN A 28 11.75 12.37 -39.97
C ASN A 28 12.05 13.71 -39.28
N ILE A 29 12.41 14.75 -40.03
CA ILE A 29 12.69 16.09 -39.50
C ILE A 29 11.45 16.65 -38.72
N ALA A 30 10.28 16.54 -39.33
CA ALA A 30 9.03 17.05 -38.70
C ALA A 30 8.69 16.35 -37.41
N ASN A 31 9.05 15.07 -37.23
CA ASN A 31 8.74 14.25 -36.08
C ASN A 31 9.92 14.05 -35.12
N GLN A 32 11.02 14.80 -35.26
CA GLN A 32 12.21 14.65 -34.40
C GLN A 32 11.93 14.76 -32.92
N GLN A 33 10.96 15.61 -32.52
CA GLN A 33 10.57 15.84 -31.13
C GLN A 33 9.34 15.02 -30.69
N THR A 34 8.78 14.19 -31.59
CA THR A 34 7.63 13.37 -31.25
C THR A 34 8.08 12.19 -30.40
N GLU A 35 7.55 12.08 -29.19
CA GLU A 35 7.89 10.98 -28.28
C GLU A 35 7.49 9.63 -28.88
N GLY A 36 8.39 8.64 -28.80
CA GLY A 36 8.16 7.30 -29.36
C GLY A 36 8.38 7.19 -30.86
N PHE A 37 8.67 8.28 -31.60
CA PHE A 37 8.92 8.24 -33.03
C PHE A 37 10.26 7.56 -33.34
N SER A 38 10.25 6.62 -34.31
CA SER A 38 11.41 5.95 -34.82
C SER A 38 11.76 6.49 -36.21
N ARG A 39 13.04 6.82 -36.44
CA ARG A 39 13.57 7.22 -37.75
C ARG A 39 13.12 6.23 -38.81
N GLN A 40 12.62 6.75 -39.92
CA GLN A 40 12.20 5.93 -41.08
C GLN A 40 13.24 6.00 -42.20
N GLN A 41 13.40 4.87 -42.87
CA GLN A 41 14.37 4.75 -43.97
C GLN A 41 13.74 4.10 -45.19
N VAL A 42 14.06 4.63 -46.36
CA VAL A 42 13.71 4.02 -47.64
C VAL A 42 14.86 3.09 -48.07
N THR A 43 14.56 1.80 -48.08
CA THR A 43 15.51 0.81 -48.57
C THR A 43 15.37 0.66 -50.11
N THR A 44 16.48 0.67 -50.82
CA THR A 44 16.51 0.49 -52.25
C THR A 44 17.01 -0.90 -52.65
N GLN A 45 16.32 -1.53 -53.58
CA GLN A 45 16.73 -2.82 -54.13
C GLN A 45 16.86 -2.74 -55.65
N SER A 46 17.84 -3.48 -56.22
CA SER A 46 17.93 -3.61 -57.66
C SER A 46 16.69 -4.29 -58.22
N ALA A 47 16.03 -3.66 -59.18
CA ALA A 47 14.87 -4.27 -59.83
C ALA A 47 15.32 -5.53 -60.59
N PRO A 48 14.49 -6.61 -60.63
CA PRO A 48 14.81 -7.83 -61.37
C PRO A 48 15.18 -7.50 -62.81
N ALA A 49 16.28 -8.11 -63.34
CA ALA A 49 16.68 -7.95 -64.71
C ALA A 49 15.57 -8.36 -65.71
N ASP A 50 15.58 -7.79 -66.90
CA ASP A 50 14.63 -8.20 -67.90
C ASP A 50 14.99 -9.62 -68.44
N PRO A 51 14.15 -10.25 -69.28
CA PRO A 51 14.43 -11.56 -69.85
C PRO A 51 15.70 -11.61 -70.73
N LEU A 52 16.24 -10.45 -71.10
CA LEU A 52 17.48 -10.29 -71.87
C LEU A 52 18.72 -10.03 -70.99
N GLY A 53 18.55 -10.09 -69.64
CA GLY A 53 19.63 -9.85 -68.71
C GLY A 53 19.96 -8.37 -68.44
N LEU A 54 19.21 -7.42 -69.02
CA LEU A 54 19.46 -6.00 -68.86
C LEU A 54 18.88 -5.50 -67.51
N GLY A 55 19.67 -4.71 -66.78
CA GLY A 55 19.23 -4.11 -65.50
C GLY A 55 18.07 -3.12 -65.66
N ARG A 56 17.06 -3.18 -64.78
CA ARG A 56 15.88 -2.32 -64.80
C ARG A 56 15.96 -1.15 -63.81
N GLY A 57 17.15 -0.88 -63.29
CA GLY A 57 17.38 0.18 -62.32
C GLY A 57 17.10 -0.24 -60.87
N ALA A 58 16.90 0.73 -59.98
CA ALA A 58 16.57 0.51 -58.58
C ALA A 58 15.07 0.74 -58.31
N GLU A 59 14.55 -0.01 -57.39
CA GLU A 59 13.16 0.12 -56.91
C GLU A 59 13.15 0.41 -55.41
N ALA A 60 12.31 1.35 -54.98
CA ALA A 60 12.14 1.65 -53.56
C ALA A 60 11.26 0.58 -52.92
N GLN A 61 11.79 -0.08 -51.92
CA GLN A 61 11.02 -0.94 -51.01
C GLN A 61 10.09 -0.10 -50.14
N PRO A 62 9.09 -0.68 -49.49
CA PRO A 62 8.29 0.02 -48.49
C PRO A 62 9.19 0.66 -47.40
N THR A 63 8.90 1.89 -47.03
CA THR A 63 9.64 2.58 -45.97
C THR A 63 9.55 1.79 -44.66
N THR A 64 10.69 1.54 -44.03
CA THR A 64 10.81 0.80 -42.79
C THR A 64 11.30 1.71 -41.67
N ARG A 65 10.90 1.43 -40.44
CA ARG A 65 11.44 2.11 -39.27
C ARG A 65 12.77 1.49 -38.83
N VAL A 66 13.67 2.31 -38.34
CA VAL A 66 14.90 1.87 -37.68
C VAL A 66 14.55 1.55 -36.23
N PHE A 67 14.42 0.27 -35.90
CA PHE A 67 13.89 -0.19 -34.62
C PHE A 67 14.67 -1.41 -34.11
N ASP A 68 15.06 -1.34 -32.82
CA ASP A 68 15.75 -2.45 -32.17
C ASP A 68 14.78 -3.14 -31.18
N HIS A 69 14.34 -4.33 -31.56
CA HIS A 69 13.43 -5.15 -30.74
C HIS A 69 14.05 -5.60 -29.43
N PHE A 70 15.37 -5.77 -29.36
CA PHE A 70 16.03 -6.21 -28.13
C PHE A 70 16.03 -5.11 -27.08
N ILE A 71 16.39 -3.89 -27.46
CA ILE A 71 16.38 -2.72 -26.56
C ILE A 71 14.97 -2.41 -26.10
N GLN A 72 13.99 -2.44 -27.01
CA GLN A 72 12.59 -2.22 -26.65
C GLN A 72 12.10 -3.28 -25.64
N LYS A 73 12.44 -4.55 -25.86
CA LYS A 73 12.09 -5.61 -24.90
C LYS A 73 12.74 -5.38 -23.54
N LYS A 74 13.99 -4.89 -23.50
CA LYS A 74 14.66 -4.55 -22.23
C LYS A 74 13.95 -3.41 -21.50
N ILE A 75 13.55 -2.35 -22.19
CA ILE A 75 12.77 -1.25 -21.61
C ILE A 75 11.45 -1.78 -21.03
N LEU A 76 10.72 -2.60 -21.79
CA LEU A 76 9.45 -3.18 -21.31
C LEU A 76 9.62 -4.11 -20.10
N GLN A 77 10.79 -4.76 -19.94
CA GLN A 77 11.09 -5.62 -18.81
C GLN A 77 11.50 -4.82 -17.54
N GLU A 78 12.09 -3.64 -17.72
CA GLU A 78 12.59 -2.85 -16.59
C GLU A 78 11.62 -1.74 -16.14
N ASN A 79 10.74 -1.27 -17.03
CA ASN A 79 9.74 -0.25 -16.69
C ASN A 79 8.83 -0.61 -15.49
N PRO A 80 8.35 -1.88 -15.32
CA PRO A 80 7.51 -2.23 -14.18
C PRO A 80 8.21 -1.96 -12.85
N ARG A 81 9.53 -2.19 -12.75
CA ARG A 81 10.31 -1.91 -11.54
C ARG A 81 10.38 -0.42 -11.22
N THR A 82 10.47 0.42 -12.26
CA THR A 82 10.39 1.87 -12.08
C THR A 82 9.05 2.25 -11.45
N GLY A 83 7.93 1.69 -11.94
CA GLY A 83 6.60 1.87 -11.34
C GLY A 83 6.56 1.43 -9.87
N VAL A 84 7.17 0.28 -9.53
CA VAL A 84 7.27 -0.20 -8.14
C VAL A 84 8.00 0.81 -7.25
N PHE A 85 9.21 1.24 -7.64
CA PHE A 85 10.03 2.09 -6.78
C PHE A 85 9.46 3.50 -6.59
N HIS A 86 8.91 4.11 -7.63
CA HIS A 86 8.26 5.42 -7.52
C HIS A 86 7.00 5.36 -6.64
N THR A 87 6.13 4.38 -6.85
CA THR A 87 4.94 4.19 -6.01
C THR A 87 5.30 3.94 -4.55
N ARG A 88 6.31 3.12 -4.31
CA ARG A 88 6.83 2.84 -2.97
C ARG A 88 7.36 4.09 -2.29
N GLU A 89 8.12 4.92 -3.01
CA GLU A 89 8.64 6.19 -2.50
C GLU A 89 7.51 7.11 -2.04
N ASP A 90 6.48 7.27 -2.88
CA ASP A 90 5.33 8.12 -2.57
C ASP A 90 4.63 7.71 -1.27
N TYR A 91 4.38 6.40 -1.08
CA TYR A 91 3.66 5.93 0.09
C TYR A 91 4.53 5.78 1.33
N LEU A 92 5.81 5.40 1.21
CA LEU A 92 6.73 5.41 2.34
C LEU A 92 6.92 6.81 2.90
N ASN A 93 7.03 7.83 2.04
CA ASN A 93 7.12 9.24 2.47
C ASN A 93 5.83 9.68 3.19
N LYS A 94 4.64 9.24 2.75
CA LYS A 94 3.38 9.51 3.46
C LYS A 94 3.35 8.84 4.83
N ILE A 95 3.78 7.58 4.93
CA ILE A 95 3.90 6.87 6.21
C ILE A 95 4.90 7.58 7.13
N GLU A 96 6.02 8.04 6.59
CA GLU A 96 7.02 8.81 7.34
C GLU A 96 6.43 10.11 7.91
N MET A 97 5.66 10.84 7.12
CA MET A 97 4.95 12.04 7.59
C MET A 97 3.94 11.73 8.71
N LEU A 98 3.27 10.58 8.67
CA LEU A 98 2.32 10.18 9.71
C LEU A 98 3.02 9.80 11.02
N LEU A 99 4.19 9.16 10.96
CA LEU A 99 4.94 8.70 12.13
C LEU A 99 5.90 9.77 12.70
N ASN A 100 6.49 10.61 11.84
CA ASN A 100 7.39 11.71 12.22
C ASN A 100 6.61 13.01 12.38
N GLU A 101 5.71 13.09 13.33
CA GLU A 101 5.01 14.33 13.67
C GLU A 101 6.00 15.45 14.10
N LEU A 102 6.35 16.30 13.13
CA LEU A 102 7.44 17.28 13.20
C LEU A 102 7.25 18.43 14.22
N GLU A 103 6.12 18.53 14.92
CA GLU A 103 5.80 19.70 15.75
C GLU A 103 5.41 19.41 17.21
N GLY A 104 6.10 18.50 17.90
CA GLY A 104 5.99 18.38 19.37
C GLY A 104 4.66 17.82 19.91
N ASN A 105 3.76 17.37 19.05
CA ASN A 105 2.45 16.79 19.42
C ASN A 105 2.32 15.31 19.03
N GLY A 106 3.42 14.61 18.77
CA GLY A 106 3.45 13.23 18.33
C GLY A 106 3.08 12.21 19.41
N LEU A 107 2.90 10.95 18.98
CA LEU A 107 2.63 9.83 19.86
C LEU A 107 3.73 9.66 20.93
N ASN A 108 5.00 9.86 20.56
CA ASN A 108 6.13 9.79 21.49
C ASN A 108 6.03 10.85 22.60
N GLN A 109 5.66 12.09 22.25
CA GLN A 109 5.45 13.14 23.23
C GLN A 109 4.26 12.81 24.15
N ALA A 110 3.15 12.34 23.59
CA ALA A 110 1.98 11.95 24.37
C ALA A 110 2.29 10.81 25.37
N MET A 111 3.10 9.81 24.95
CA MET A 111 3.59 8.76 25.86
C MET A 111 4.46 9.36 26.99
N ASN A 112 5.38 10.25 26.66
CA ASN A 112 6.24 10.88 27.66
C ASN A 112 5.43 11.72 28.66
N ASP A 113 4.47 12.50 28.19
CA ASP A 113 3.60 13.32 29.04
C ASP A 113 2.74 12.43 29.97
N TYR A 114 2.26 11.30 29.46
CA TYR A 114 1.52 10.32 30.22
C TYR A 114 2.36 9.69 31.36
N TRP A 115 3.58 9.27 31.07
CA TRP A 115 4.48 8.71 32.09
C TRP A 115 4.92 9.76 33.11
N ASN A 116 5.15 11.00 32.68
CA ASN A 116 5.45 12.13 33.57
C ASN A 116 4.28 12.41 34.53
N ALA A 117 3.03 12.32 34.06
CA ALA A 117 1.86 12.51 34.92
C ALA A 117 1.72 11.40 35.97
N TRP A 118 2.04 10.14 35.65
CA TRP A 118 2.13 9.06 36.63
C TRP A 118 3.22 9.31 37.68
N SER A 119 4.38 9.82 37.26
CA SER A 119 5.47 10.21 38.16
C SER A 119 5.03 11.35 39.08
N GLN A 120 4.31 12.34 38.55
CA GLN A 120 3.75 13.43 39.36
C GLN A 120 2.71 12.91 40.37
N LEU A 121 1.80 12.03 39.94
CA LEU A 121 0.83 11.41 40.86
C LEU A 121 1.52 10.59 41.95
N SER A 122 2.61 9.87 41.63
CA SER A 122 3.38 9.12 42.62
C SER A 122 4.00 10.01 43.71
N SER A 123 4.33 11.27 43.35
CA SER A 123 4.86 12.26 44.28
C SER A 123 3.79 12.96 45.12
N GLN A 124 2.56 13.03 44.61
CA GLN A 124 1.41 13.71 45.24
C GLN A 124 0.14 12.87 45.12
N PRO A 125 0.07 11.70 45.79
CA PRO A 125 -0.99 10.71 45.58
C PRO A 125 -2.37 11.18 46.05
N GLU A 126 -2.45 12.20 46.93
CA GLU A 126 -3.69 12.78 47.41
C GLU A 126 -4.19 13.97 46.56
N SER A 127 -3.46 14.39 45.53
CA SER A 127 -3.79 15.57 44.74
C SER A 127 -4.85 15.28 43.67
N ASP A 128 -6.05 15.86 43.85
CA ASP A 128 -7.12 15.85 42.84
C ASP A 128 -6.68 16.49 41.52
N ALA A 129 -5.81 17.52 41.58
CA ALA A 129 -5.25 18.16 40.39
C ALA A 129 -4.33 17.23 39.59
N ALA A 130 -3.45 16.46 40.26
CA ALA A 130 -2.59 15.48 39.61
C ALA A 130 -3.41 14.35 38.97
N ARG A 131 -4.48 13.88 39.60
CA ARG A 131 -5.39 12.88 39.03
C ARG A 131 -6.15 13.41 37.82
N SER A 132 -6.65 14.64 37.89
CA SER A 132 -7.34 15.28 36.78
C SER A 132 -6.40 15.49 35.59
N GLN A 133 -5.12 15.88 35.83
CA GLN A 133 -4.10 16.00 34.82
C GLN A 133 -3.76 14.64 34.19
N LEU A 134 -3.58 13.58 35.00
CA LEU A 134 -3.31 12.23 34.51
C LEU A 134 -4.45 11.70 33.64
N ARG A 135 -5.71 11.93 34.03
CA ARG A 135 -6.87 11.61 33.20
C ARG A 135 -6.80 12.31 31.86
N GLU A 136 -6.50 13.62 31.83
CA GLU A 136 -6.45 14.40 30.60
C GLU A 136 -5.34 13.92 29.65
N VAL A 137 -4.11 13.73 30.16
CA VAL A 137 -3.01 13.24 29.30
C VAL A 137 -3.22 11.78 28.89
N GLY A 138 -3.88 10.97 29.71
CA GLY A 138 -4.28 9.61 29.33
C GLY A 138 -5.30 9.60 28.19
N ASP A 139 -6.29 10.50 28.21
CA ASP A 139 -7.23 10.66 27.10
C ASP A 139 -6.55 11.18 25.82
N VAL A 140 -5.61 12.13 25.98
CA VAL A 140 -4.78 12.60 24.85
C VAL A 140 -3.98 11.44 24.24
N LEU A 141 -3.33 10.61 25.06
CA LEU A 141 -2.59 9.44 24.58
C LEU A 141 -3.49 8.47 23.81
N ALA A 142 -4.62 8.09 24.40
CA ALA A 142 -5.60 7.21 23.77
C ALA A 142 -6.14 7.79 22.44
N ARG A 143 -6.38 9.09 22.39
CA ARG A 143 -6.81 9.81 21.19
C ARG A 143 -5.74 9.79 20.10
N ARG A 144 -4.46 9.99 20.46
CA ARG A 144 -3.34 9.92 19.50
C ARG A 144 -3.19 8.55 18.85
N PHE A 145 -3.35 7.48 19.62
CA PHE A 145 -3.36 6.13 19.05
C PHE A 145 -4.49 5.96 18.03
N ARG A 146 -5.72 6.35 18.38
CA ARG A 146 -6.87 6.24 17.47
C ARG A 146 -6.72 7.11 16.22
N GLU A 147 -6.22 8.34 16.37
CA GLU A 147 -5.94 9.25 15.25
C GLU A 147 -4.92 8.65 14.28
N LEU A 148 -3.82 8.10 14.80
CA LEU A 148 -2.79 7.48 13.98
C LEU A 148 -3.32 6.26 13.24
N HIS A 149 -4.05 5.36 13.92
CA HIS A 149 -4.70 4.21 13.30
C HIS A 149 -5.73 4.65 12.23
N GLY A 150 -6.53 5.68 12.51
CA GLY A 150 -7.48 6.26 11.56
C GLY A 150 -6.80 6.79 10.31
N ARG A 151 -5.69 7.53 10.45
CA ARG A 151 -4.91 8.04 9.30
C ARG A 151 -4.31 6.93 8.43
N PHE A 152 -3.85 5.83 9.03
CA PHE A 152 -3.43 4.66 8.25
C PHE A 152 -4.59 4.03 7.48
N THR A 153 -5.76 3.98 8.08
CA THR A 153 -6.99 3.50 7.40
C THR A 153 -7.37 4.41 6.24
N GLU A 154 -7.30 5.73 6.41
CA GLU A 154 -7.51 6.72 5.35
C GLU A 154 -6.49 6.55 4.21
N LEU A 155 -5.21 6.33 4.54
CA LEU A 155 -4.16 6.09 3.53
C LEU A 155 -4.44 4.80 2.71
N ARG A 156 -4.94 3.74 3.35
CA ARG A 156 -5.38 2.52 2.64
C ARG A 156 -6.56 2.78 1.70
N GLN A 157 -7.50 3.65 2.11
CA GLN A 157 -8.62 4.06 1.24
C GLN A 157 -8.16 4.94 0.07
N GLU A 158 -7.18 5.82 0.29
CA GLU A 158 -6.57 6.59 -0.79
C GLU A 158 -5.96 5.67 -1.85
N ILE A 159 -5.27 4.59 -1.42
CA ILE A 159 -4.73 3.59 -2.35
C ILE A 159 -5.84 2.91 -3.16
N ASN A 160 -7.01 2.63 -2.58
CA ASN A 160 -8.16 2.14 -3.34
C ASN A 160 -8.55 3.10 -4.48
N GLY A 161 -8.60 4.40 -4.19
CA GLY A 161 -8.86 5.43 -5.22
C GLY A 161 -7.78 5.44 -6.31
N ARG A 162 -6.51 5.30 -5.94
CA ARG A 162 -5.40 5.22 -6.89
C ARG A 162 -5.45 3.95 -7.74
N LEU A 163 -5.77 2.80 -7.15
CA LEU A 163 -5.97 1.54 -7.88
C LEU A 163 -7.06 1.67 -8.94
N GLN A 164 -8.19 2.32 -8.62
CA GLN A 164 -9.25 2.57 -9.59
C GLN A 164 -8.76 3.42 -10.76
N GLN A 165 -7.96 4.47 -10.49
CA GLN A 165 -7.37 5.31 -11.54
C GLN A 165 -6.41 4.51 -12.41
N THR A 166 -5.55 3.67 -11.80
CA THR A 166 -4.60 2.82 -12.52
C THR A 166 -5.32 1.78 -13.40
N ILE A 167 -6.43 1.18 -12.92
CA ILE A 167 -7.29 0.31 -13.73
C ILE A 167 -7.83 1.06 -14.95
N ASN A 168 -8.33 2.26 -14.77
CA ASN A 168 -8.87 3.08 -15.87
C ASN A 168 -7.78 3.41 -16.90
N GLN A 169 -6.56 3.74 -16.46
CA GLN A 169 -5.42 4.00 -17.35
C GLN A 169 -5.00 2.74 -18.14
N ILE A 170 -4.95 1.58 -17.48
CA ILE A 170 -4.67 0.29 -18.13
C ILE A 170 -5.71 0.00 -19.21
N ASN A 171 -6.99 0.19 -18.90
CA ASN A 171 -8.08 -0.03 -19.84
C ASN A 171 -8.01 0.94 -21.03
N GLU A 172 -7.72 2.21 -20.80
CA GLU A 172 -7.54 3.21 -21.86
C GLU A 172 -6.39 2.83 -22.80
N LEU A 173 -5.23 2.43 -22.25
CA LEU A 173 -4.09 1.98 -23.02
C LEU A 173 -4.41 0.69 -23.79
N GLY A 174 -5.11 -0.26 -23.17
CA GLY A 174 -5.57 -1.49 -23.82
C GLY A 174 -6.49 -1.23 -25.02
N LEU A 175 -7.43 -0.29 -24.87
CA LEU A 175 -8.30 0.14 -25.98
C LEU A 175 -7.50 0.82 -27.10
N LYS A 176 -6.55 1.72 -26.77
CA LYS A 176 -5.66 2.37 -27.74
C LYS A 176 -4.85 1.33 -28.55
N ILE A 177 -4.25 0.35 -27.87
CA ILE A 177 -3.48 -0.72 -28.50
C ILE A 177 -4.38 -1.54 -29.45
N THR A 178 -5.60 -1.86 -29.02
CA THR A 178 -6.58 -2.60 -29.84
C THR A 178 -6.95 -1.81 -31.09
N GLU A 179 -7.16 -0.51 -30.97
CA GLU A 179 -7.46 0.37 -32.11
C GLU A 179 -6.26 0.50 -33.05
N PHE A 180 -5.05 0.63 -32.54
CA PHE A 180 -3.84 0.62 -33.37
C PHE A 180 -3.67 -0.71 -34.14
N ASN A 181 -3.92 -1.84 -33.51
CA ASN A 181 -3.91 -3.14 -34.19
C ASN A 181 -4.89 -3.16 -35.37
N ARG A 182 -6.10 -2.63 -35.18
CA ARG A 182 -7.12 -2.53 -36.24
C ARG A 182 -6.68 -1.65 -37.39
N GLN A 183 -6.11 -0.48 -37.10
CA GLN A 183 -5.64 0.49 -38.09
C GLN A 183 -4.43 -0.05 -38.87
N ILE A 184 -3.45 -0.66 -38.19
CA ILE A 184 -2.28 -1.27 -38.79
C ILE A 184 -2.71 -2.34 -39.80
N LEU A 185 -3.57 -3.26 -39.40
CA LEU A 185 -4.06 -4.33 -40.29
C LEU A 185 -4.74 -3.74 -41.54
N THR A 186 -5.55 -2.70 -41.38
CA THR A 186 -6.25 -2.06 -42.50
C THR A 186 -5.26 -1.37 -43.44
N TYR A 187 -4.26 -0.67 -42.92
CA TYR A 187 -3.29 0.09 -43.70
C TYR A 187 -2.31 -0.84 -44.44
N GLU A 188 -1.85 -1.91 -43.80
CA GLU A 188 -0.88 -2.85 -44.32
C GLU A 188 -1.45 -3.86 -45.31
N SER A 189 -2.78 -4.01 -45.39
CA SER A 189 -3.44 -4.82 -46.43
C SER A 189 -3.11 -4.34 -47.87
N GLY A 190 -2.64 -3.08 -48.01
CA GLY A 190 -2.21 -2.47 -49.29
C GLY A 190 -0.70 -2.54 -49.56
N GLN A 191 0.04 -3.45 -48.95
CA GLN A 191 1.52 -3.56 -49.10
C GLN A 191 2.29 -2.30 -48.64
N ARG A 192 1.78 -1.57 -47.66
CA ARG A 192 2.39 -0.39 -47.03
C ARG A 192 2.74 -0.73 -45.59
N ASN A 193 3.80 -0.13 -45.06
CA ASN A 193 4.12 -0.26 -43.65
C ASN A 193 3.48 0.88 -42.85
N ALA A 194 2.78 0.55 -41.77
CA ALA A 194 2.12 1.51 -40.91
C ALA A 194 3.05 1.99 -39.78
N ASN A 195 4.23 2.52 -40.14
CA ASN A 195 5.33 2.82 -39.21
C ASN A 195 4.89 3.70 -38.02
N ASP A 196 4.20 4.81 -38.29
CA ASP A 196 3.77 5.76 -37.25
C ASP A 196 2.76 5.13 -36.28
N LEU A 197 1.85 4.30 -36.82
CA LEU A 197 0.87 3.57 -35.99
C LEU A 197 1.55 2.48 -35.13
N ARG A 198 2.61 1.87 -35.68
CA ARG A 198 3.41 0.90 -34.92
C ARG A 198 4.19 1.58 -33.79
N ASP A 199 4.77 2.75 -34.05
CA ASP A 199 5.48 3.54 -33.04
C ASP A 199 4.52 4.00 -31.93
N ALA A 200 3.33 4.51 -32.29
CA ALA A 200 2.30 4.91 -31.34
C ALA A 200 1.79 3.73 -30.49
N ARG A 201 1.66 2.53 -31.10
CA ARG A 201 1.29 1.30 -30.39
C ARG A 201 2.39 0.87 -29.42
N ASP A 202 3.64 0.86 -29.86
CA ASP A 202 4.78 0.45 -29.05
C ASP A 202 4.97 1.41 -27.86
N HIS A 203 4.74 2.72 -28.07
CA HIS A 203 4.71 3.71 -26.99
C HIS A 203 3.57 3.45 -25.99
N ALA A 204 2.37 3.12 -26.46
CA ALA A 204 1.26 2.76 -25.57
C ALA A 204 1.54 1.50 -24.73
N ILE A 205 2.26 0.51 -25.30
CA ILE A 205 2.70 -0.68 -24.58
C ILE A 205 3.79 -0.31 -23.55
N GLU A 206 4.69 0.62 -23.89
CA GLU A 206 5.71 1.11 -22.96
C GLU A 206 5.08 1.83 -21.76
N GLU A 207 4.10 2.69 -21.98
CA GLU A 207 3.36 3.33 -20.89
C GLU A 207 2.59 2.30 -20.01
N LEU A 208 1.96 1.32 -20.66
CA LEU A 208 1.28 0.22 -19.95
C LEU A 208 2.26 -0.56 -19.06
N SER A 209 3.50 -0.76 -19.52
CA SER A 209 4.51 -1.52 -18.79
C SER A 209 4.98 -0.87 -17.48
N LYS A 210 4.78 0.44 -17.30
CA LYS A 210 5.03 1.12 -16.01
C LYS A 210 3.96 0.80 -14.97
N LEU A 211 2.72 0.59 -15.43
CA LEU A 211 1.56 0.34 -14.57
C LEU A 211 1.49 -1.12 -14.11
N VAL A 212 1.82 -2.05 -15.02
CA VAL A 212 1.78 -3.50 -14.77
C VAL A 212 2.90 -4.22 -15.52
N ASP A 213 3.22 -5.42 -15.11
CA ASP A 213 4.10 -6.31 -15.87
C ASP A 213 3.41 -6.75 -17.17
N VAL A 214 4.10 -6.49 -18.29
CA VAL A 214 3.58 -6.71 -19.65
C VAL A 214 4.43 -7.72 -20.39
N ASN A 215 3.79 -8.68 -21.04
CA ASN A 215 4.40 -9.52 -22.04
C ASN A 215 3.64 -9.36 -23.37
N SER A 216 4.34 -8.96 -24.42
CA SER A 216 3.74 -8.71 -25.73
C SER A 216 4.43 -9.50 -26.83
N TYR A 217 3.65 -9.98 -27.80
CA TYR A 217 4.16 -10.61 -28.99
C TYR A 217 3.31 -10.24 -30.22
N GLU A 218 3.99 -10.10 -31.36
CA GLU A 218 3.36 -9.75 -32.62
C GLU A 218 3.15 -11.01 -33.48
N ASP A 219 1.98 -11.16 -34.09
CA ASP A 219 1.66 -12.22 -35.01
C ASP A 219 2.17 -11.90 -36.45
N ARG A 220 2.02 -12.88 -37.35
CA ARG A 220 2.45 -12.72 -38.77
C ARG A 220 1.66 -11.63 -39.52
N ASN A 221 0.53 -11.22 -39.03
CA ASN A 221 -0.35 -10.21 -39.61
C ASN A 221 -0.12 -8.82 -39.03
N GLY A 222 0.90 -8.63 -38.17
CA GLY A 222 1.21 -7.36 -37.53
C GLY A 222 0.33 -7.02 -36.29
N ASN A 223 -0.53 -7.92 -35.83
CA ASN A 223 -1.29 -7.68 -34.60
C ASN A 223 -0.47 -8.04 -33.38
N VAL A 224 -0.52 -7.19 -32.36
CA VAL A 224 0.11 -7.45 -31.07
C VAL A 224 -0.92 -8.01 -30.11
N THR A 225 -0.55 -9.10 -29.43
CA THR A 225 -1.23 -9.61 -28.25
C THR A 225 -0.50 -9.11 -27.02
N VAL A 226 -1.23 -8.59 -26.04
CA VAL A 226 -0.69 -8.06 -24.78
C VAL A 226 -1.25 -8.87 -23.64
N ILE A 227 -0.36 -9.48 -22.87
CA ILE A 227 -0.64 -10.23 -21.65
C ILE A 227 -0.10 -9.43 -20.48
N ILE A 228 -0.92 -9.23 -19.44
CA ILE A 228 -0.55 -8.58 -18.20
C ILE A 228 -0.54 -9.57 -17.05
N GLY A 229 0.31 -9.32 -16.06
CA GLY A 229 0.49 -10.24 -14.96
C GLY A 229 0.96 -11.62 -15.44
N ARG A 230 0.48 -12.64 -14.77
CA ARG A 230 0.87 -14.03 -15.09
C ARG A 230 0.27 -14.54 -16.41
N ASP A 231 -1.03 -14.28 -16.63
CA ASP A 231 -1.80 -14.98 -17.65
C ASP A 231 -3.06 -14.25 -18.14
N TRP A 232 -3.25 -12.99 -17.79
CA TRP A 232 -4.41 -12.24 -18.27
C TRP A 232 -4.12 -11.59 -19.62
N THR A 233 -4.85 -12.01 -20.64
CA THR A 233 -4.78 -11.39 -21.96
C THR A 233 -5.62 -10.12 -21.97
N LEU A 234 -4.98 -8.95 -21.91
CA LEU A 234 -5.64 -7.66 -21.99
C LEU A 234 -6.09 -7.33 -23.42
N VAL A 235 -5.21 -7.58 -24.39
CA VAL A 235 -5.46 -7.35 -25.81
C VAL A 235 -5.10 -8.60 -26.60
N GLN A 236 -6.03 -9.08 -27.44
CA GLN A 236 -5.79 -10.17 -28.37
C GLN A 236 -6.26 -9.77 -29.77
N SER A 237 -5.31 -9.39 -30.61
CA SER A 237 -5.61 -8.90 -31.94
C SER A 237 -6.55 -7.67 -31.91
N ARG A 238 -7.84 -7.83 -32.15
CA ARG A 238 -8.88 -6.78 -32.13
C ARG A 238 -9.83 -6.87 -30.96
N ASN A 239 -9.58 -7.79 -30.06
CA ASN A 239 -10.41 -7.99 -28.86
C ASN A 239 -9.70 -7.38 -27.65
N PHE A 240 -10.48 -6.69 -26.81
CA PHE A 240 -10.05 -6.10 -25.57
C PHE A 240 -10.81 -6.74 -24.40
N PHE A 241 -10.09 -7.10 -23.34
CA PHE A 241 -10.62 -7.73 -22.13
C PHE A 241 -10.30 -6.86 -20.91
N PRO A 242 -11.23 -5.98 -20.51
CA PRO A 242 -10.99 -4.97 -19.50
C PRO A 242 -10.77 -5.53 -18.10
N LEU A 243 -10.15 -4.69 -17.26
CA LEU A 243 -10.12 -4.84 -15.83
C LEU A 243 -11.27 -4.04 -15.21
N GLU A 244 -11.89 -4.58 -14.17
CA GLU A 244 -12.90 -3.89 -13.36
C GLU A 244 -12.51 -3.97 -11.88
N ALA A 245 -12.79 -2.88 -11.17
CA ALA A 245 -12.71 -2.88 -9.72
C ALA A 245 -14.00 -3.47 -9.15
N SER A 246 -13.89 -4.40 -8.23
CA SER A 246 -15.05 -4.98 -7.55
C SER A 246 -14.90 -4.87 -6.04
N MET A 247 -15.98 -4.46 -5.37
CA MET A 247 -16.08 -4.51 -3.91
C MET A 247 -16.58 -5.91 -3.55
N LYS A 248 -15.68 -6.85 -3.35
CA LYS A 248 -16.07 -8.13 -2.75
C LYS A 248 -16.31 -7.86 -1.28
N GLY A 249 -17.57 -8.02 -0.84
CA GLY A 249 -18.03 -7.74 0.51
C GLY A 249 -17.24 -8.51 1.57
N GLY A 250 -16.11 -7.94 1.98
CA GLY A 250 -15.37 -8.27 3.19
C GLY A 250 -15.48 -7.11 4.17
N GLU A 251 -15.32 -7.37 5.44
CA GLU A 251 -15.36 -6.39 6.52
C GLU A 251 -14.40 -5.19 6.31
N THR A 252 -13.43 -5.31 5.42
CA THR A 252 -12.40 -4.29 5.18
C THR A 252 -12.77 -3.23 4.14
N GLY A 253 -13.83 -3.43 3.32
CA GLY A 253 -14.20 -2.49 2.25
C GLY A 253 -13.12 -2.31 1.17
N MET A 254 -12.14 -3.23 1.09
CA MET A 254 -11.02 -3.14 0.15
C MET A 254 -11.41 -3.70 -1.23
N MET A 255 -10.98 -2.98 -2.26
CA MET A 255 -11.25 -3.29 -3.65
C MET A 255 -10.43 -4.50 -4.12
N SER A 256 -11.05 -5.42 -4.86
CA SER A 256 -10.40 -6.45 -5.67
C SER A 256 -10.43 -6.08 -7.15
N ILE A 257 -9.58 -6.72 -7.94
CA ILE A 257 -9.43 -6.48 -9.37
C ILE A 257 -9.94 -7.70 -10.10
N ASP A 258 -10.99 -7.52 -10.91
CA ASP A 258 -11.54 -8.57 -11.74
C ASP A 258 -11.22 -8.33 -13.22
N GLY A 259 -10.86 -9.39 -13.94
CA GLY A 259 -10.79 -9.39 -15.39
C GLY A 259 -12.11 -9.85 -16.00
N VAL A 260 -12.58 -9.14 -17.02
CA VAL A 260 -13.84 -9.42 -17.71
C VAL A 260 -13.56 -10.09 -19.05
N ALA A 261 -13.77 -11.41 -19.14
CA ALA A 261 -13.59 -12.15 -20.39
C ALA A 261 -14.85 -12.12 -21.27
N SER A 262 -16.04 -12.10 -20.66
CA SER A 262 -17.35 -11.93 -21.31
C SER A 262 -18.36 -11.42 -20.28
N HIS A 263 -19.58 -11.11 -20.72
CA HIS A 263 -20.63 -10.55 -19.84
C HIS A 263 -20.87 -11.38 -18.56
N ASP A 264 -20.66 -12.71 -18.64
CA ASP A 264 -20.89 -13.65 -17.54
C ASP A 264 -19.61 -14.27 -16.94
N SER A 265 -18.42 -13.94 -17.47
CA SER A 265 -17.17 -14.53 -17.03
C SER A 265 -16.23 -13.47 -16.45
N ARG A 266 -16.21 -13.43 -15.12
CA ARG A 266 -15.27 -12.60 -14.33
C ARG A 266 -14.29 -13.50 -13.59
N ARG A 267 -13.05 -13.08 -13.54
CA ARG A 267 -11.98 -13.76 -12.80
C ARG A 267 -11.28 -12.76 -11.90
N ASP A 268 -11.08 -13.12 -10.63
CA ASP A 268 -10.26 -12.37 -9.71
C ASP A 268 -8.78 -12.40 -10.16
N LEU A 269 -8.23 -11.22 -10.37
CA LEU A 269 -6.88 -11.02 -10.83
C LEU A 269 -5.99 -10.31 -9.78
N THR A 270 -6.50 -10.06 -8.57
CA THR A 270 -5.80 -9.26 -7.55
C THR A 270 -4.39 -9.78 -7.28
N GLN A 271 -4.15 -11.09 -7.39
CA GLN A 271 -2.86 -11.71 -7.08
C GLN A 271 -2.04 -12.14 -8.31
N ILE A 272 -2.46 -11.81 -9.53
CA ILE A 272 -1.71 -12.22 -10.72
C ILE A 272 -0.55 -11.27 -11.06
N PHE A 273 -0.62 -10.02 -10.62
CA PHE A 273 0.37 -8.99 -10.90
C PHE A 273 1.65 -9.23 -10.09
N ARG A 274 2.82 -9.05 -10.70
CA ARG A 274 4.13 -9.32 -10.08
C ARG A 274 4.96 -8.07 -9.90
N GLU A 275 4.90 -7.15 -10.85
CA GLU A 275 5.66 -5.91 -10.88
C GLU A 275 4.76 -4.79 -11.46
N GLY A 276 5.20 -3.55 -11.33
CA GLY A 276 4.46 -2.37 -11.77
C GLY A 276 3.78 -1.61 -10.64
N GLU A 277 3.28 -0.42 -10.96
CA GLU A 277 2.57 0.45 -10.02
C GLU A 277 1.44 -0.29 -9.30
N MET A 278 0.62 -1.05 -10.04
CA MET A 278 -0.54 -1.77 -9.48
C MET A 278 -0.13 -2.78 -8.40
N THR A 279 0.92 -3.55 -8.63
CA THR A 279 1.43 -4.52 -7.65
C THR A 279 1.87 -3.84 -6.37
N GLU A 280 2.59 -2.73 -6.49
CA GLU A 280 3.09 -2.02 -5.32
C GLU A 280 1.97 -1.32 -4.55
N LEU A 281 0.96 -0.78 -5.24
CA LEU A 281 -0.24 -0.25 -4.59
C LEU A 281 -0.95 -1.32 -3.74
N LEU A 282 -1.14 -2.53 -4.29
CA LEU A 282 -1.72 -3.65 -3.56
C LEU A 282 -0.87 -4.04 -2.35
N ARG A 283 0.46 -4.13 -2.53
CA ARG A 283 1.40 -4.46 -1.44
C ARG A 283 1.40 -3.39 -0.34
N MET A 284 1.41 -2.11 -0.72
CA MET A 284 1.34 -1.01 0.25
C MET A 284 0.06 -1.08 1.06
N ARG A 285 -1.09 -1.30 0.40
CA ARG A 285 -2.41 -1.35 1.04
C ARG A 285 -2.59 -2.54 1.96
N ASP A 286 -2.19 -3.74 1.51
CA ASP A 286 -2.58 -5.01 2.14
C ASP A 286 -1.48 -5.61 3.04
N GLU A 287 -0.22 -5.20 2.85
CA GLU A 287 0.92 -5.69 3.62
C GLU A 287 1.60 -4.56 4.43
N THR A 288 2.21 -3.58 3.75
CA THR A 288 3.11 -2.62 4.41
C THR A 288 2.39 -1.74 5.42
N ILE A 289 1.25 -1.13 5.04
CA ILE A 289 0.50 -0.26 5.97
C ILE A 289 -0.13 -1.11 7.08
N VAL A 290 -0.61 -2.30 6.76
CA VAL A 290 -1.19 -3.23 7.75
C VAL A 290 -0.15 -3.64 8.79
N ASP A 291 1.09 -3.90 8.38
CA ASP A 291 2.19 -4.20 9.31
C ASP A 291 2.46 -3.05 10.29
N TYR A 292 2.45 -1.80 9.80
CA TYR A 292 2.60 -0.63 10.69
C TYR A 292 1.39 -0.47 11.62
N MET A 293 0.17 -0.68 11.12
CA MET A 293 -1.04 -0.66 11.96
C MET A 293 -0.95 -1.69 13.09
N HIS A 294 -0.58 -2.94 12.78
CA HIS A 294 -0.40 -3.99 13.77
C HIS A 294 0.66 -3.66 14.82
N GLN A 295 1.78 -3.05 14.44
CA GLN A 295 2.81 -2.64 15.39
C GLN A 295 2.32 -1.52 16.32
N ILE A 296 1.52 -0.58 15.83
CA ILE A 296 0.91 0.47 16.66
C ILE A 296 -0.19 -0.11 17.56
N ASP A 297 -0.98 -1.07 17.07
CA ASP A 297 -1.97 -1.80 17.87
C ASP A 297 -1.30 -2.59 19.00
N GLU A 298 -0.20 -3.30 18.70
CA GLU A 298 0.61 -4.03 19.68
C GLU A 298 1.13 -3.10 20.78
N LEU A 299 1.64 -1.92 20.41
CA LEU A 299 2.12 -0.92 21.36
C LEU A 299 0.99 -0.42 22.28
N ALA A 300 -0.14 -0.04 21.68
CA ALA A 300 -1.30 0.45 22.43
C ALA A 300 -1.86 -0.61 23.38
N PHE A 301 -2.02 -1.84 22.88
CA PHE A 301 -2.51 -2.97 23.66
C PHE A 301 -1.58 -3.31 24.82
N SER A 302 -0.27 -3.29 24.59
CA SER A 302 0.74 -3.58 25.63
C SER A 302 0.79 -2.50 26.71
N ILE A 303 0.72 -1.21 26.31
CA ILE A 303 0.63 -0.10 27.28
C ILE A 303 -0.65 -0.23 28.12
N ALA A 304 -1.80 -0.42 27.48
CA ALA A 304 -3.07 -0.58 28.17
C ALA A 304 -3.06 -1.79 29.11
N GLY A 305 -2.53 -2.93 28.65
CA GLY A 305 -2.45 -4.17 29.41
C GLY A 305 -1.58 -4.04 30.67
N GLU A 306 -0.37 -3.50 30.53
CA GLU A 306 0.55 -3.36 31.68
C GLU A 306 0.09 -2.29 32.68
N VAL A 307 -0.49 -1.19 32.19
CA VAL A 307 -1.10 -0.19 33.07
C VAL A 307 -2.28 -0.79 33.81
N ASN A 308 -3.20 -1.46 33.12
CA ASN A 308 -4.37 -2.08 33.73
C ASN A 308 -3.98 -3.16 34.72
N ARG A 309 -2.97 -3.98 34.45
CA ARG A 309 -2.48 -5.02 35.36
C ARG A 309 -2.07 -4.45 36.72
N LEU A 310 -1.43 -3.29 36.76
CA LEU A 310 -1.02 -2.63 38.00
C LEU A 310 -2.18 -1.82 38.61
N HIS A 311 -2.97 -1.15 37.76
CA HIS A 311 -4.07 -0.29 38.19
C HIS A 311 -5.20 -1.09 38.81
N ALA A 312 -5.55 -2.26 38.25
CA ALA A 312 -6.67 -3.10 38.68
C ALA A 312 -6.54 -3.56 40.15
N THR A 313 -5.30 -3.83 40.57
CA THR A 313 -5.00 -4.26 41.96
C THR A 313 -4.70 -3.12 42.92
N GLY A 314 -4.80 -1.88 42.43
CA GLY A 314 -4.54 -0.69 43.23
C GLY A 314 -5.79 -0.03 43.76
N THR A 315 -5.59 0.91 44.66
CA THR A 315 -6.63 1.72 45.29
C THR A 315 -6.44 3.21 45.02
N GLY A 316 -7.55 3.91 44.73
CA GLY A 316 -7.62 5.36 44.61
C GLY A 316 -8.16 6.01 45.88
N LEU A 317 -8.40 7.32 45.85
CA LEU A 317 -8.98 8.04 46.97
C LEU A 317 -10.42 7.60 47.29
N ASN A 318 -11.19 7.21 46.26
CA ASN A 318 -12.57 6.73 46.36
C ASN A 318 -12.77 5.45 45.54
N SER A 319 -11.82 4.52 45.57
CA SER A 319 -11.85 3.32 44.73
C SER A 319 -12.85 2.26 45.20
N ALA A 320 -13.33 2.35 46.44
CA ALA A 320 -14.36 1.44 46.91
C ALA A 320 -15.68 1.73 46.20
N VAL A 321 -16.22 0.73 45.52
CA VAL A 321 -17.45 0.82 44.72
C VAL A 321 -18.51 -0.14 45.25
N ASP A 322 -19.76 0.20 45.07
CA ASP A 322 -20.91 -0.66 45.33
C ASP A 322 -21.28 -1.55 44.13
N MET A 323 -20.90 -1.13 42.94
CA MET A 323 -21.10 -1.90 41.71
C MET A 323 -19.96 -1.68 40.72
N MET A 324 -19.52 -2.75 40.08
CA MET A 324 -18.55 -2.70 38.98
C MET A 324 -18.94 -3.70 37.88
N LYS A 325 -18.89 -3.24 36.65
CA LYS A 325 -19.12 -4.06 35.44
C LYS A 325 -17.80 -4.31 34.73
N SER A 326 -17.57 -5.54 34.28
CA SER A 326 -16.43 -5.86 33.44
C SER A 326 -16.55 -5.13 32.09
N THR A 327 -15.44 -4.62 31.58
CA THR A 327 -15.37 -3.87 30.31
C THR A 327 -15.34 -4.80 29.11
N PHE A 328 -14.82 -5.99 29.30
CA PHE A 328 -14.75 -7.03 28.28
C PHE A 328 -15.93 -7.98 28.43
N GLY A 329 -16.98 -7.76 27.63
CA GLY A 329 -17.92 -8.82 27.33
C GLY A 329 -17.23 -9.82 26.42
N LEU A 330 -17.40 -11.11 26.69
CA LEU A 330 -16.88 -12.21 25.84
C LEU A 330 -17.63 -12.29 24.49
N ARG A 331 -17.83 -11.16 23.80
CA ARG A 331 -18.62 -11.07 22.56
C ARG A 331 -18.13 -11.97 21.43
N HIS A 332 -16.93 -12.53 21.55
CA HIS A 332 -16.30 -13.39 20.53
C HIS A 332 -15.83 -14.75 21.06
N GLN A 333 -15.96 -15.01 22.35
CA GLN A 333 -15.69 -16.34 22.90
C GLN A 333 -16.96 -16.97 23.46
N SER A 334 -17.07 -18.27 23.30
CA SER A 334 -18.12 -19.06 23.95
C SER A 334 -17.97 -18.87 25.47
N MET A 335 -19.04 -18.46 26.16
CA MET A 335 -19.06 -18.38 27.62
C MET A 335 -18.66 -19.70 28.31
N ASN A 336 -18.64 -20.80 27.55
CA ASN A 336 -18.31 -22.14 28.01
C ASN A 336 -16.87 -22.54 27.76
N GLU A 337 -16.02 -21.62 27.24
CA GLU A 337 -14.60 -21.87 27.09
C GLU A 337 -13.82 -21.22 28.25
N PRO A 338 -12.70 -21.86 28.69
CA PRO A 338 -11.84 -21.27 29.73
C PRO A 338 -11.34 -19.90 29.33
N LEU A 339 -11.26 -18.97 30.29
CA LEU A 339 -10.72 -17.63 30.03
C LEU A 339 -9.26 -17.73 29.57
N PRO A 340 -8.90 -17.08 28.45
CA PRO A 340 -7.52 -17.03 28.00
C PRO A 340 -6.69 -16.11 28.89
N PHE A 341 -5.38 -16.32 28.89
CA PHE A 341 -4.38 -15.44 29.53
C PHE A 341 -4.48 -15.31 31.05
N ILE A 342 -5.27 -16.16 31.72
CA ILE A 342 -5.28 -16.28 33.19
C ILE A 342 -4.27 -17.33 33.64
N ARG A 343 -3.91 -17.27 34.95
CA ARG A 343 -2.99 -18.22 35.59
C ARG A 343 -3.67 -18.86 36.80
N ASP A 344 -3.17 -20.01 37.21
CA ASP A 344 -3.54 -20.60 38.49
C ASP A 344 -3.13 -19.69 39.65
N GLY A 345 -3.98 -19.50 40.63
CA GLY A 345 -3.68 -18.65 41.76
C GLY A 345 -4.93 -18.12 42.45
N ILE A 346 -4.74 -17.07 43.21
CA ILE A 346 -5.78 -16.44 44.01
C ILE A 346 -5.89 -14.97 43.61
N PHE A 347 -7.10 -14.47 43.51
CA PHE A 347 -7.34 -13.03 43.53
C PHE A 347 -8.19 -12.65 44.75
N GLN A 348 -7.88 -11.49 45.34
CA GLN A 348 -8.50 -11.04 46.57
C GLN A 348 -9.58 -9.97 46.32
N LEU A 349 -10.68 -10.09 47.04
CA LEU A 349 -11.76 -9.10 47.14
C LEU A 349 -11.86 -8.66 48.59
N HIS A 350 -11.71 -7.36 48.84
CA HIS A 350 -11.89 -6.79 50.15
C HIS A 350 -13.27 -6.08 50.24
N LEU A 351 -14.08 -6.50 51.17
CA LEU A 351 -15.31 -5.81 51.51
C LEU A 351 -14.99 -4.70 52.52
N VAL A 352 -15.43 -3.48 52.24
CA VAL A 352 -15.13 -2.31 53.05
C VAL A 352 -16.41 -1.60 53.50
N ASP A 353 -16.34 -0.93 54.62
CA ASP A 353 -17.42 -0.07 55.14
C ASP A 353 -17.40 1.32 54.49
N ARG A 354 -18.21 2.24 54.99
CA ARG A 354 -18.26 3.63 54.51
C ARG A 354 -17.02 4.44 54.84
N ASP A 355 -16.29 4.06 55.86
CA ASP A 355 -15.07 4.72 56.33
C ASP A 355 -13.82 4.14 55.68
N ASN A 356 -14.00 3.22 54.70
CA ASN A 356 -12.95 2.49 53.98
C ASN A 356 -12.15 1.51 54.87
N GLU A 357 -12.70 1.09 56.00
CA GLU A 357 -12.07 0.03 56.77
C GLU A 357 -12.40 -1.34 56.16
N ILE A 358 -11.42 -2.21 56.04
CA ILE A 358 -11.59 -3.57 55.53
C ILE A 358 -12.33 -4.39 56.58
N LEU A 359 -13.55 -4.81 56.24
CA LEU A 359 -14.37 -5.65 57.07
C LEU A 359 -14.01 -7.13 56.94
N GLU A 360 -13.88 -7.56 55.68
CA GLU A 360 -13.61 -8.95 55.31
C GLU A 360 -12.78 -9.03 54.06
N THR A 361 -11.94 -10.09 53.94
CA THR A 361 -11.15 -10.40 52.76
C THR A 361 -11.55 -11.77 52.23
N TYR A 362 -11.94 -11.83 50.98
CA TYR A 362 -12.29 -13.05 50.28
C TYR A 362 -11.20 -13.42 49.30
N GLU A 363 -10.72 -14.69 49.36
CA GLU A 363 -9.71 -15.24 48.47
C GLU A 363 -10.39 -16.20 47.49
N VAL A 364 -10.43 -15.79 46.21
CA VAL A 364 -11.06 -16.57 45.15
C VAL A 364 -9.97 -17.32 44.38
N GLU A 365 -9.98 -18.64 44.50
CA GLU A 365 -9.04 -19.52 43.81
C GLU A 365 -9.50 -19.74 42.36
N ILE A 366 -8.59 -19.60 41.42
CA ILE A 366 -8.82 -19.75 39.97
C ILE A 366 -7.92 -20.85 39.39
N GLN A 367 -8.49 -21.67 38.50
CA GLN A 367 -7.81 -22.74 37.78
C GLN A 367 -7.74 -22.40 36.29
N ALA A 368 -6.57 -21.99 35.84
CA ALA A 368 -6.33 -21.67 34.43
C ALA A 368 -6.59 -22.86 33.52
N GLY A 369 -7.16 -22.62 32.35
CA GLY A 369 -7.50 -23.67 31.38
C GLY A 369 -8.69 -24.57 31.75
N ALA A 370 -9.27 -24.39 32.95
CA ALA A 370 -10.48 -25.10 33.41
C ALA A 370 -11.64 -24.13 33.64
N ASP A 371 -11.39 -23.00 34.32
CA ASP A 371 -12.45 -22.08 34.73
C ASP A 371 -12.93 -21.23 33.56
N THR A 372 -14.23 -21.36 33.29
CA THR A 372 -15.00 -20.49 32.38
C THR A 372 -15.46 -19.25 33.16
N LEU A 373 -15.96 -18.21 32.44
CA LEU A 373 -16.53 -17.03 33.13
C LEU A 373 -17.67 -17.36 34.10
N PRO A 374 -18.65 -18.25 33.75
CA PRO A 374 -19.65 -18.72 34.71
C PRO A 374 -19.04 -19.41 35.93
N ASP A 375 -17.95 -20.16 35.77
CA ASP A 375 -17.28 -20.82 36.88
C ASP A 375 -16.65 -19.80 37.83
N ILE A 376 -16.01 -18.74 37.30
CA ILE A 376 -15.43 -17.65 38.09
C ILE A 376 -16.55 -16.93 38.88
N VAL A 377 -17.67 -16.60 38.23
CA VAL A 377 -18.83 -15.99 38.90
C VAL A 377 -19.34 -16.89 40.01
N SER A 378 -19.45 -18.20 39.75
CA SER A 378 -19.87 -19.18 40.75
C SER A 378 -18.91 -19.27 41.94
N ARG A 379 -17.58 -19.28 41.67
CA ARG A 379 -16.55 -19.29 42.71
C ARG A 379 -16.60 -18.05 43.60
N ILE A 380 -16.76 -16.85 42.99
CA ILE A 380 -16.92 -15.61 43.75
C ILE A 380 -18.14 -15.73 44.70
N ASN A 381 -19.29 -16.12 44.17
CA ASN A 381 -20.51 -16.26 44.97
C ASN A 381 -20.42 -17.34 46.05
N LEU A 382 -19.72 -18.46 45.79
CA LEU A 382 -19.48 -19.53 46.76
C LEU A 382 -18.51 -19.09 47.88
N THR A 383 -17.47 -18.31 47.51
CA THR A 383 -16.47 -17.82 48.46
C THR A 383 -17.08 -16.77 49.40
N VAL A 384 -17.87 -15.86 48.87
CA VAL A 384 -18.58 -14.84 49.68
C VAL A 384 -19.71 -15.47 50.51
N ASN A 385 -20.38 -16.47 49.94
CA ASN A 385 -21.46 -17.25 50.56
C ASN A 385 -22.66 -16.43 51.15
N ASP A 386 -22.73 -15.15 50.81
CA ASP A 386 -23.84 -14.26 51.16
C ASP A 386 -24.08 -13.23 50.04
N PRO A 387 -25.11 -13.42 49.20
CA PRO A 387 -25.42 -12.52 48.09
C PRO A 387 -25.80 -11.09 48.53
N GLN A 388 -26.13 -10.87 49.81
CA GLN A 388 -26.39 -9.53 50.32
C GLN A 388 -25.10 -8.77 50.65
N LEU A 389 -23.98 -9.47 50.79
CA LEU A 389 -22.68 -8.84 51.00
C LEU A 389 -22.03 -8.45 49.67
N LEU A 390 -21.91 -9.42 48.78
CA LEU A 390 -21.37 -9.22 47.41
C LEU A 390 -21.96 -10.31 46.50
N ASN A 391 -22.44 -9.91 45.34
CA ASN A 391 -23.00 -10.80 44.35
C ASN A 391 -22.31 -10.59 43.00
N ALA A 392 -21.85 -11.67 42.39
CA ALA A 392 -21.40 -11.69 41.03
C ALA A 392 -22.50 -12.23 40.10
N SER A 393 -22.76 -11.58 38.97
CA SER A 393 -23.74 -12.00 37.96
C SER A 393 -23.22 -11.78 36.55
N LEU A 394 -23.84 -12.47 35.59
CA LEU A 394 -23.55 -12.29 34.16
C LEU A 394 -24.73 -11.61 33.48
N GLU A 395 -24.44 -10.67 32.62
CA GLU A 395 -25.43 -10.08 31.69
C GLU A 395 -25.55 -10.86 30.38
N GLU A 396 -26.59 -10.55 29.63
CA GLU A 396 -26.82 -11.17 28.30
C GLU A 396 -25.70 -10.85 27.28
N ASP A 397 -24.99 -9.73 27.50
CA ASP A 397 -23.86 -9.32 26.66
C ASP A 397 -22.53 -10.03 26.99
N GLY A 398 -22.55 -10.94 27.99
CA GLY A 398 -21.38 -11.67 28.46
C GLY A 398 -20.51 -10.88 29.45
N SER A 399 -20.92 -9.71 29.89
CA SER A 399 -20.20 -8.97 30.92
C SER A 399 -20.52 -9.48 32.32
N MET A 400 -19.51 -9.46 33.20
CA MET A 400 -19.68 -9.76 34.60
C MET A 400 -20.01 -8.48 35.38
N ILE A 401 -20.98 -8.54 36.25
CA ILE A 401 -21.29 -7.50 37.24
C ILE A 401 -20.96 -8.03 38.61
N LEU A 402 -20.20 -7.22 39.36
CA LEU A 402 -20.02 -7.37 40.79
C LEU A 402 -20.84 -6.28 41.50
N GLN A 403 -21.65 -6.64 42.44
CA GLN A 403 -22.50 -5.73 43.22
C GLN A 403 -22.47 -6.07 44.70
N SER A 404 -22.13 -5.08 45.52
CA SER A 404 -22.24 -5.20 46.97
C SER A 404 -23.62 -4.73 47.45
N GLY A 405 -24.10 -5.33 48.53
CA GLY A 405 -25.34 -4.94 49.21
C GLY A 405 -25.10 -4.27 50.57
N ASP A 406 -26.20 -3.97 51.26
CA ASP A 406 -26.20 -3.49 52.65
C ASP A 406 -25.29 -2.32 52.99
N ASN A 407 -25.21 -1.34 52.08
CA ASN A 407 -24.42 -0.13 52.33
C ASN A 407 -22.90 -0.38 52.45
N ARG A 408 -22.42 -1.48 51.87
CA ARG A 408 -21.01 -1.88 51.80
C ARG A 408 -20.47 -1.59 50.43
N ARG A 409 -19.14 -1.53 50.34
CA ARG A 409 -18.39 -1.34 49.08
C ARG A 409 -17.30 -2.41 48.99
N PHE A 410 -16.75 -2.61 47.84
CA PHE A 410 -15.65 -3.54 47.65
C PHE A 410 -14.50 -2.91 46.86
N ILE A 411 -13.30 -3.47 47.04
CA ILE A 411 -12.10 -3.18 46.28
C ILE A 411 -11.41 -4.50 45.93
N PHE A 412 -10.58 -4.48 44.87
CA PHE A 412 -9.71 -5.61 44.56
C PHE A 412 -8.41 -5.51 45.34
N GLY A 413 -7.94 -6.64 45.85
CA GLY A 413 -6.62 -6.78 46.45
C GLY A 413 -5.62 -7.39 45.48
N GLU A 414 -4.70 -8.21 46.00
CA GLU A 414 -3.70 -8.90 45.18
C GLU A 414 -4.38 -9.85 44.17
N ASP A 415 -3.98 -9.78 42.92
CA ASP A 415 -4.42 -10.69 41.85
C ASP A 415 -3.21 -11.40 41.23
N GLN A 416 -3.03 -12.68 41.59
CA GLN A 416 -2.00 -13.56 41.01
C GLN A 416 -2.47 -14.19 39.70
N THR A 417 -3.76 -14.14 39.41
CA THR A 417 -4.41 -14.86 38.32
C THR A 417 -4.52 -14.06 37.04
N GLY A 418 -4.54 -12.73 37.13
CA GLY A 418 -4.80 -11.83 36.01
C GLY A 418 -6.25 -11.73 35.59
N VAL A 419 -7.20 -12.29 36.38
CA VAL A 419 -8.63 -12.25 36.07
C VAL A 419 -9.15 -10.81 36.02
N THR A 420 -8.73 -9.94 36.96
CA THR A 420 -9.15 -8.52 36.97
C THR A 420 -8.70 -7.80 35.68
N GLN A 421 -7.49 -8.09 35.19
CA GLN A 421 -6.97 -7.53 33.96
C GLN A 421 -7.74 -8.05 32.72
N VAL A 422 -7.93 -9.38 32.63
CA VAL A 422 -8.58 -10.01 31.47
C VAL A 422 -10.05 -9.60 31.38
N LEU A 423 -10.73 -9.41 32.48
CA LEU A 423 -12.12 -8.93 32.52
C LEU A 423 -12.22 -7.39 32.44
N GLY A 424 -11.10 -6.67 32.45
CA GLY A 424 -11.10 -5.20 32.43
C GLY A 424 -11.75 -4.57 33.66
N LEU A 425 -11.70 -5.25 34.83
CA LEU A 425 -12.19 -4.76 36.09
C LEU A 425 -11.22 -3.74 36.68
N ASN A 426 -11.72 -2.59 37.12
CA ASN A 426 -10.90 -1.48 37.62
C ASN A 426 -9.75 -1.09 36.68
N GLY A 427 -9.97 -1.19 35.35
CA GLY A 427 -8.98 -0.81 34.37
C GLY A 427 -8.85 0.70 34.19
N PHE A 428 -7.67 1.19 33.84
CA PHE A 428 -7.44 2.57 33.44
C PHE A 428 -7.84 2.81 31.98
N PHE A 429 -7.43 1.90 31.09
CA PHE A 429 -7.79 1.90 29.67
C PHE A 429 -8.76 0.78 29.32
N GLU A 430 -9.54 1.01 28.29
CA GLU A 430 -10.37 0.01 27.63
C GLU A 430 -9.88 -0.12 26.19
N THR A 431 -9.63 -1.35 25.74
CA THR A 431 -9.32 -1.66 24.34
C THR A 431 -9.55 -3.15 24.06
N LEU A 432 -10.05 -3.47 22.87
CA LEU A 432 -10.19 -4.84 22.34
C LEU A 432 -9.25 -5.08 21.16
N LYS A 433 -8.86 -4.00 20.46
CA LYS A 433 -8.14 -4.05 19.19
C LYS A 433 -6.83 -3.27 19.19
N GLY A 434 -6.45 -2.66 20.30
CA GLY A 434 -5.27 -1.84 20.40
C GLY A 434 -5.54 -0.38 20.05
N ALA A 435 -4.76 0.19 19.13
CA ALA A 435 -4.84 1.61 18.77
C ALA A 435 -6.18 2.01 18.12
N GLU A 436 -6.88 1.06 17.49
CA GLU A 436 -8.17 1.31 16.83
C GLU A 436 -9.23 1.83 17.79
N ASP A 437 -9.29 1.28 19.01
CA ASP A 437 -10.40 1.49 19.95
C ASP A 437 -9.98 1.89 21.37
N ILE A 438 -8.68 2.07 21.62
CA ILE A 438 -8.18 2.42 22.96
C ILE A 438 -8.84 3.70 23.48
N ARG A 439 -9.33 3.66 24.72
CA ARG A 439 -9.95 4.79 25.43
C ARG A 439 -9.75 4.66 26.93
N LEU A 440 -9.97 5.73 27.66
CA LEU A 440 -10.08 5.64 29.11
C LEU A 440 -11.33 4.88 29.50
N SER A 441 -11.25 4.14 30.61
CA SER A 441 -12.44 3.51 31.16
C SER A 441 -13.48 4.58 31.60
N ASP A 442 -14.74 4.25 31.47
CA ASP A 442 -15.86 5.13 31.81
C ASP A 442 -15.77 5.61 33.25
N THR A 443 -15.29 4.75 34.17
CA THR A 443 -15.09 5.07 35.58
C THR A 443 -14.05 6.18 35.76
N ILE A 444 -12.89 6.04 35.16
CA ILE A 444 -11.79 7.03 35.22
C ILE A 444 -12.20 8.34 34.55
N GLN A 445 -12.91 8.26 33.42
CA GLN A 445 -13.38 9.44 32.70
C GLN A 445 -14.30 10.31 33.58
N LYS A 446 -15.23 9.70 34.30
CA LYS A 446 -16.22 10.39 35.12
C LYS A 446 -15.68 10.79 36.50
N GLN A 447 -14.81 9.99 37.09
CA GLN A 447 -14.33 10.13 38.45
C GLN A 447 -12.82 9.89 38.56
N PRO A 448 -11.97 10.92 38.36
CA PRO A 448 -10.51 10.78 38.43
C PRO A 448 -10.00 10.25 39.80
N ASN A 449 -10.79 10.37 40.85
CA ASN A 449 -10.45 9.88 42.20
C ASN A 449 -10.42 8.35 42.31
N HIS A 450 -10.95 7.63 41.29
CA HIS A 450 -10.79 6.18 41.16
C HIS A 450 -9.42 5.78 40.59
N ILE A 451 -8.61 6.70 40.09
CA ILE A 451 -7.26 6.38 39.62
C ILE A 451 -6.47 5.76 40.79
N SER A 452 -5.98 4.55 40.60
CA SER A 452 -5.25 3.80 41.61
C SER A 452 -3.86 4.37 41.82
N SER A 453 -3.60 4.97 42.99
CA SER A 453 -2.27 5.46 43.40
C SER A 453 -1.56 4.54 44.38
N GLY A 454 -2.31 3.90 45.27
CA GLY A 454 -1.82 3.01 46.31
C GLY A 454 -2.26 1.55 46.11
N ARG A 455 -1.89 0.71 47.08
CA ARG A 455 -2.36 -0.68 47.20
C ARG A 455 -3.34 -0.86 48.36
N ASP A 456 -3.16 -0.05 49.38
CA ASP A 456 -4.04 -0.02 50.54
C ASP A 456 -4.83 1.27 50.56
N LEU A 457 -5.98 1.31 51.28
CA LEU A 457 -6.80 2.51 51.47
C LEU A 457 -6.17 3.49 52.49
N ILE A 458 -4.85 3.64 52.45
CA ILE A 458 -4.10 4.52 53.36
C ILE A 458 -3.79 5.82 52.63
N PRO A 459 -4.14 6.99 53.22
CA PRO A 459 -3.75 8.28 52.65
C PRO A 459 -2.23 8.35 52.41
N GLY A 460 -1.83 8.89 51.26
CA GLY A 460 -0.42 9.01 50.88
C GLY A 460 0.23 7.77 50.27
N ASP A 461 -0.48 6.65 50.17
CA ASP A 461 0.06 5.45 49.49
C ASP A 461 0.22 5.70 47.98
N ASN A 462 1.44 5.54 47.49
CA ASN A 462 1.81 5.80 46.10
C ASN A 462 2.41 4.59 45.39
N ARG A 463 2.35 3.40 45.97
CA ARG A 463 3.06 2.20 45.46
C ARG A 463 2.62 1.84 44.04
N THR A 464 1.33 1.86 43.74
CA THR A 464 0.81 1.56 42.41
C THR A 464 1.24 2.63 41.41
N ALA A 465 1.11 3.91 41.72
CA ALA A 465 1.51 5.00 40.84
C ALA A 465 3.04 4.96 40.55
N LEU A 466 3.85 4.64 41.56
CA LEU A 466 5.29 4.48 41.40
C LEU A 466 5.67 3.30 40.47
N GLU A 467 4.97 2.16 40.61
CA GLU A 467 5.22 0.99 39.74
C GLU A 467 4.81 1.27 38.29
N ILE A 468 3.68 2.00 38.06
CA ILE A 468 3.27 2.40 36.73
C ILE A 468 4.26 3.43 36.14
N ALA A 469 4.72 4.40 36.94
CA ALA A 469 5.72 5.38 36.52
C ALA A 469 7.06 4.75 36.09
N LYS A 470 7.38 3.53 36.54
CA LYS A 470 8.58 2.78 36.14
C LYS A 470 8.39 1.97 34.86
N LEU A 471 7.17 1.78 34.34
CA LEU A 471 6.92 0.97 33.14
C LEU A 471 7.72 1.43 31.92
N PRO A 472 7.87 2.75 31.63
CA PRO A 472 8.64 3.19 30.46
C PRO A 472 10.10 2.74 30.45
N THR A 473 10.66 2.36 31.62
CA THR A 473 12.04 1.89 31.73
C THR A 473 12.16 0.36 31.75
N LYS A 474 11.02 -0.35 31.81
CA LYS A 474 11.00 -1.81 31.81
C LYS A 474 10.99 -2.34 30.37
N PRO A 475 11.83 -3.33 30.05
CA PRO A 475 11.73 -4.01 28.77
C PRO A 475 10.54 -4.97 28.80
N ILE A 476 9.49 -4.63 28.04
CA ILE A 476 8.20 -5.35 28.02
C ILE A 476 7.89 -5.84 26.60
N MET A 477 8.23 -5.02 25.60
CA MET A 477 7.96 -5.33 24.19
C MET A 477 8.93 -6.38 23.66
N ARG A 478 8.52 -7.10 22.59
CA ARG A 478 9.36 -8.13 21.94
C ARG A 478 9.92 -9.15 22.92
N ASP A 479 9.02 -9.82 23.64
CA ASP A 479 9.39 -10.86 24.64
C ASP A 479 10.34 -10.32 25.74
N GLY A 480 10.13 -9.08 26.17
CA GLY A 480 10.89 -8.49 27.27
C GLY A 480 12.29 -7.98 26.86
N THR A 481 12.51 -7.64 25.60
CA THR A 481 13.80 -7.13 25.11
C THR A 481 13.85 -5.63 24.88
N MET A 482 12.70 -4.98 24.72
CA MET A 482 12.57 -3.55 24.40
C MET A 482 11.59 -2.85 25.34
N THR A 483 11.85 -1.59 25.64
CA THR A 483 10.88 -0.68 26.28
C THR A 483 9.86 -0.18 25.26
N PHE A 484 8.77 0.44 25.69
CA PHE A 484 7.77 1.06 24.80
C PHE A 484 8.36 2.11 23.88
N GLY A 485 9.25 2.97 24.42
CA GLY A 485 9.93 4.02 23.65
C GLY A 485 10.91 3.46 22.62
N GLU A 486 11.69 2.43 22.99
CA GLU A 486 12.59 1.74 22.06
C GLU A 486 11.83 1.01 20.95
N PHE A 487 10.70 0.39 21.29
CA PHE A 487 9.84 -0.26 20.29
C PHE A 487 9.31 0.75 19.26
N PHE A 488 8.74 1.86 19.71
CA PHE A 488 8.27 2.91 18.81
C PHE A 488 9.40 3.50 17.95
N SER A 489 10.56 3.76 18.57
CA SER A 489 11.75 4.23 17.86
C SER A 489 12.26 3.22 16.82
N SER A 490 12.09 1.92 17.09
CA SER A 490 12.46 0.88 16.12
C SER A 490 11.56 0.89 14.87
N ILE A 491 10.25 1.20 15.03
CA ILE A 491 9.32 1.36 13.91
C ILE A 491 9.77 2.51 13.01
N ILE A 492 10.09 3.67 13.59
CA ILE A 492 10.57 4.85 12.83
C ILE A 492 11.91 4.55 12.14
N THR A 493 12.81 3.85 12.83
CA THR A 493 14.12 3.49 12.28
C THR A 493 13.99 2.52 11.10
N ASP A 494 13.16 1.48 11.22
CA ASP A 494 12.87 0.54 10.13
C ASP A 494 12.30 1.26 8.90
N LEU A 495 11.34 2.16 9.11
CA LEU A 495 10.79 3.00 8.05
C LEU A 495 11.87 3.84 7.37
N GLY A 496 12.71 4.54 8.13
CA GLY A 496 13.80 5.35 7.58
C GLY A 496 14.80 4.52 6.77
N LEU A 497 15.08 3.30 7.19
CA LEU A 497 15.92 2.37 6.43
C LEU A 497 15.23 1.93 5.11
N LYS A 498 13.92 1.63 5.14
CA LYS A 498 13.14 1.27 3.94
C LYS A 498 13.09 2.45 2.95
N VAL A 499 12.89 3.68 3.41
CA VAL A 499 12.91 4.89 2.57
C VAL A 499 14.27 5.06 1.89
N ARG A 500 15.36 5.04 2.66
CA ARG A 500 16.73 5.20 2.09
C ARG A 500 17.09 4.10 1.09
N ARG A 501 16.72 2.86 1.40
CA ARG A 501 16.95 1.74 0.51
C ARG A 501 16.18 1.93 -0.80
N ASN A 502 14.89 2.27 -0.71
CA ASN A 502 14.06 2.52 -1.89
C ASN A 502 14.61 3.66 -2.75
N GLN A 503 15.04 4.77 -2.15
CA GLN A 503 15.65 5.89 -2.88
C GLN A 503 16.91 5.47 -3.66
N SER A 504 17.74 4.63 -3.05
CA SER A 504 18.93 4.10 -3.72
C SER A 504 18.57 3.18 -4.90
N GLU A 505 17.62 2.26 -4.69
CA GLU A 505 17.14 1.32 -5.71
C GLU A 505 16.43 2.07 -6.85
N MET A 506 15.58 3.05 -6.55
CA MET A 506 14.92 3.93 -7.51
C MET A 506 15.93 4.67 -8.40
N LYS A 507 16.94 5.31 -7.80
CA LYS A 507 17.98 6.02 -8.56
C LYS A 507 18.77 5.10 -9.48
N GLN A 508 19.08 3.87 -9.04
CA GLN A 508 19.76 2.88 -9.89
C GLN A 508 18.87 2.45 -11.06
N GLN A 509 17.57 2.23 -10.81
CA GLN A 509 16.60 1.84 -11.83
C GLN A 509 16.39 2.95 -12.85
N ASP A 510 16.23 4.21 -12.41
CA ASP A 510 16.07 5.36 -13.30
C ASP A 510 17.31 5.55 -14.19
N ASN A 511 18.52 5.40 -13.65
CA ASN A 511 19.75 5.45 -14.42
C ASN A 511 19.80 4.32 -15.47
N MET A 512 19.38 3.11 -15.12
CA MET A 512 19.37 1.97 -16.04
C MET A 512 18.37 2.19 -17.18
N ILE A 513 17.15 2.64 -16.88
CA ILE A 513 16.15 2.98 -17.91
C ILE A 513 16.66 4.10 -18.81
N GLN A 514 17.27 5.12 -18.22
CA GLN A 514 17.85 6.23 -18.98
C GLN A 514 18.94 5.73 -19.95
N GLN A 515 19.82 4.84 -19.52
CA GLN A 515 20.83 4.22 -20.42
C GLN A 515 20.19 3.44 -21.58
N PHE A 516 19.14 2.64 -21.32
CA PHE A 516 18.43 1.95 -22.40
C PHE A 516 17.76 2.93 -23.38
N LYS A 517 17.17 4.01 -22.88
CA LYS A 517 16.58 5.08 -23.70
C LYS A 517 17.65 5.80 -24.54
N GLU A 518 18.83 6.04 -23.99
CA GLU A 518 19.97 6.63 -24.72
C GLU A 518 20.48 5.67 -25.81
N ILE A 519 20.62 4.38 -25.53
CA ILE A 519 20.97 3.38 -26.53
C ILE A 519 19.90 3.33 -27.62
N ARG A 520 18.62 3.29 -27.29
CA ARG A 520 17.52 3.36 -28.27
C ARG A 520 17.62 4.62 -29.12
N SER A 521 17.84 5.76 -28.48
CA SER A 521 17.99 7.05 -29.16
C SER A 521 19.17 7.04 -30.15
N SER A 522 20.31 6.48 -29.75
CA SER A 522 21.49 6.39 -30.64
C SER A 522 21.24 5.54 -31.92
N ILE A 523 20.31 4.59 -31.84
CA ILE A 523 19.94 3.71 -32.98
C ILE A 523 18.80 4.31 -33.80
N SER A 524 17.73 4.73 -33.15
CA SER A 524 16.42 5.01 -33.75
C SER A 524 16.04 6.49 -33.80
N SER A 525 16.80 7.41 -33.18
CA SER A 525 16.45 8.82 -33.21
C SER A 525 16.80 9.48 -34.54
N VAL A 526 16.14 10.59 -34.80
CA VAL A 526 16.38 11.44 -35.96
C VAL A 526 17.54 12.41 -35.69
N ASN A 527 18.60 12.33 -36.50
CA ASN A 527 19.64 13.37 -36.51
C ASN A 527 19.29 14.40 -37.59
N MET A 528 19.00 15.64 -37.18
CA MET A 528 18.58 16.73 -38.05
C MET A 528 19.61 16.98 -39.19
N ASP A 529 20.88 17.04 -38.84
CA ASP A 529 21.94 17.38 -39.82
C ASP A 529 22.10 16.27 -40.86
N GLU A 530 21.97 15.02 -40.42
CA GLU A 530 22.01 13.86 -41.34
C GLU A 530 20.82 13.87 -42.29
N GLU A 531 19.60 14.10 -41.76
CA GLU A 531 18.39 14.13 -42.58
C GLU A 531 18.35 15.32 -43.53
N LEU A 532 18.83 16.50 -43.12
CA LEU A 532 18.98 17.66 -44.00
C LEU A 532 19.97 17.35 -45.14
N THR A 533 21.12 16.73 -44.80
CA THR A 533 22.12 16.32 -45.80
C THR A 533 21.53 15.31 -46.78
N ASN A 534 20.84 14.30 -46.29
CA ASN A 534 20.15 13.29 -47.08
C ASN A 534 19.10 13.92 -48.00
N MET A 535 18.31 14.86 -47.49
CA MET A 535 17.27 15.57 -48.23
C MET A 535 17.87 16.35 -49.40
N VAL A 536 18.98 17.10 -49.18
CA VAL A 536 19.71 17.82 -50.24
C VAL A 536 20.29 16.86 -51.26
N GLN A 537 20.83 15.73 -50.83
CA GLN A 537 21.37 14.70 -51.72
C GLN A 537 20.27 14.10 -52.61
N TYR A 538 19.13 13.73 -52.06
CA TYR A 538 17.97 13.21 -52.79
C TYR A 538 17.39 14.26 -53.75
N GLN A 539 17.36 15.53 -53.34
CA GLN A 539 16.93 16.63 -54.21
C GLN A 539 17.84 16.75 -55.44
N LYS A 540 19.16 16.78 -55.25
CA LYS A 540 20.10 16.84 -56.35
C LYS A 540 20.02 15.62 -57.29
N ALA A 541 19.84 14.43 -56.71
CA ALA A 541 19.64 13.21 -57.47
C ALA A 541 18.34 13.27 -58.30
N TYR A 542 17.26 13.80 -57.69
CA TYR A 542 16.00 14.02 -58.41
C TYR A 542 16.14 15.00 -59.57
N GLU A 543 16.81 16.14 -59.33
CA GLU A 543 17.08 17.16 -60.39
C GLU A 543 17.90 16.58 -61.52
N ALA A 544 18.97 15.82 -61.22
CA ALA A 544 19.83 15.19 -62.23
C ALA A 544 19.06 14.19 -63.10
N VAL A 545 18.24 13.33 -62.51
CA VAL A 545 17.42 12.35 -63.24
C VAL A 545 16.32 13.06 -64.05
N SER A 546 15.72 14.11 -63.48
CA SER A 546 14.71 14.91 -64.18
C SER A 546 15.27 15.59 -65.43
N TYR A 547 16.47 16.18 -65.32
CA TYR A 547 17.14 16.83 -66.44
C TYR A 547 17.48 15.82 -67.53
N THR A 548 18.03 14.65 -67.19
CA THR A 548 18.36 13.59 -68.20
C THR A 548 17.09 13.06 -68.86
N HIS A 549 15.98 12.93 -68.10
CA HIS A 549 14.70 12.45 -68.63
C HIS A 549 14.03 13.44 -69.59
N LEU A 550 14.17 14.75 -69.34
CA LEU A 550 13.67 15.80 -70.22
C LEU A 550 14.50 15.98 -71.49
N THR A 551 15.85 15.75 -71.43
CA THR A 551 16.75 15.97 -72.60
C THR A 551 16.81 14.77 -73.54
N LEU A 552 16.57 13.53 -73.06
CA LEU A 552 16.54 12.34 -73.90
C LEU A 552 15.56 12.41 -75.11
N PRO A 553 14.31 12.88 -74.96
CA PRO A 553 13.38 13.03 -76.07
C PRO A 553 13.75 14.14 -77.04
N THR A 554 14.47 15.18 -76.60
CA THR A 554 14.87 16.31 -77.47
C THR A 554 16.10 15.99 -78.35
N ILE A 555 17.03 15.22 -77.83
CA ILE A 555 18.22 14.77 -78.57
C ILE A 555 17.86 13.77 -79.68
N LEU A 556 16.79 13.03 -79.56
CA LEU A 556 16.30 12.05 -80.53
C LEU A 556 15.37 12.65 -81.60
N ARG A 557 15.06 13.97 -81.53
CA ARG A 557 14.30 14.70 -82.52
C ARG A 557 15.21 15.47 -83.52
N VAL A 558 16.54 15.40 -83.43
CA VAL A 558 17.53 15.87 -84.34
C VAL A 558 18.19 14.61 -85.01
#